data_9c3f70a0181029de979c532252389206
#
_entry.id   9c3f70a0181029de979c532252389206
#
_cell.length_a   1.000
_cell.length_b   1.000
_cell.length_c   1.000
_cell.angle_alpha   90.00
_cell.angle_beta   90.00
_cell.angle_gamma   90.00
#
_symmetry.space_group_name_H-M   'P 1'
#
loop_
_entity.id
_entity.type
_entity.pdbx_description
1 polymer ?
#
loop_
_entity_poly.entity_id
_entity_poly.type
_entity_poly.pdbx_seq_one_letter_code
_entity_poly.pdbx_strand_id
1 'polypeptide(L)'
;MRVPRLVAAILAAAALFSVGAAQAAEPVKIRLSWVAPVTNWASIMLEKKDLARHLGNSYTLEPTRYAGTPPMVTALANGELEIANLAYSTLAIAIENAGMADLRIIADEFRDGVEGYFSQEYMVFADGPIKKVEDLKGKVVMTNAAGSAVDVAMRAMLRKFGLEDKRDYTMIESPFPTMRAMLSEKKVDLIPAVIPFSYDPELRKIGRTLFIQRDAIGVTDMIVWTARKPFLDKNRAAVVDFMEDTLRITRWFLDPNNHKEAIEIAGRVTKQPPERFDWLFTKRDAYHDRNMLPDLAALQKNVDMTRDLGFVKAGPDVRKQADLSMVEEAAKRLQ
;
A
#
# COMPACT_ATOMS: atom_id res chain seq x y z
N MET A 1 86.41 -12.27 16.45
CA MET A 1 85.28 -12.11 17.44
C MET A 1 84.00 -12.41 16.76
N ARG A 2 83.35 -13.48 17.19
CA ARG A 2 82.06 -14.00 16.64
C ARG A 2 80.90 -13.33 17.36
N VAL A 3 79.98 -12.67 16.65
CA VAL A 3 78.75 -12.15 17.19
C VAL A 3 77.64 -13.10 16.76
N PRO A 4 76.73 -13.53 17.65
CA PRO A 4 75.81 -14.63 17.40
C PRO A 4 74.55 -14.28 16.59
N ARG A 5 74.18 -15.21 15.72
CA ARG A 5 72.99 -15.24 14.86
C ARG A 5 71.70 -15.56 15.69
N LEU A 6 71.22 -14.65 16.51
CA LEU A 6 70.02 -14.94 17.34
C LEU A 6 68.96 -13.83 17.38
N VAL A 7 68.96 -12.88 16.44
CA VAL A 7 67.98 -11.76 16.42
C VAL A 7 67.05 -11.78 15.18
N ALA A 8 67.25 -12.74 14.28
CA ALA A 8 66.45 -12.79 13.03
C ALA A 8 65.15 -13.65 13.06
N ALA A 9 64.83 -14.31 14.19
CA ALA A 9 63.71 -15.28 14.26
C ALA A 9 62.43 -14.76 14.97
N ILE A 10 62.37 -13.53 15.49
CA ILE A 10 61.20 -13.01 16.25
C ILE A 10 60.36 -12.05 15.45
N LEU A 11 60.78 -11.61 14.28
CA LEU A 11 59.99 -10.69 13.44
C LEU A 11 59.11 -11.34 12.36
N ALA A 12 59.12 -12.67 12.23
CA ALA A 12 58.32 -13.40 11.23
C ALA A 12 57.00 -13.99 11.78
N ALA A 13 56.70 -13.89 13.08
CA ALA A 13 55.49 -14.47 13.69
C ALA A 13 54.37 -13.46 13.99
N ALA A 14 54.54 -12.17 13.70
CA ALA A 14 53.54 -11.10 13.99
C ALA A 14 52.68 -10.72 12.78
N ALA A 15 52.80 -11.39 11.60
CA ALA A 15 52.15 -10.99 10.35
C ALA A 15 50.96 -11.89 9.91
N LEU A 16 50.42 -12.75 10.76
CA LEU A 16 49.43 -13.77 10.36
C LEU A 16 48.12 -13.77 11.18
N PHE A 17 47.78 -12.70 11.90
CA PHE A 17 46.46 -12.56 12.53
C PHE A 17 45.84 -11.14 12.28
N SER A 18 45.85 -10.64 11.06
CA SER A 18 44.82 -9.76 10.60
C SER A 18 43.66 -10.65 10.06
N VAL A 19 42.95 -11.32 10.94
CA VAL A 19 41.59 -11.74 10.69
C VAL A 19 40.84 -10.43 10.49
N GLY A 20 40.63 -10.04 9.23
CA GLY A 20 39.76 -8.94 8.88
C GLY A 20 38.43 -9.24 9.55
N ALA A 21 38.10 -8.51 10.61
CA ALA A 21 36.74 -8.46 11.08
C ALA A 21 35.94 -8.06 9.84
N ALA A 22 35.20 -9.04 9.28
CA ALA A 22 34.22 -8.74 8.23
C ALA A 22 33.29 -7.70 8.86
N GLN A 23 33.48 -6.42 8.48
CA GLN A 23 32.63 -5.35 8.94
C GLN A 23 31.22 -5.75 8.46
N ALA A 24 30.33 -6.09 9.39
CA ALA A 24 28.95 -6.41 9.04
C ALA A 24 28.44 -5.26 8.17
N ALA A 25 27.95 -5.57 6.98
CA ALA A 25 27.41 -4.56 6.09
C ALA A 25 26.30 -3.81 6.84
N GLU A 26 26.28 -2.49 6.72
CA GLU A 26 25.21 -1.70 7.34
C GLU A 26 23.85 -2.19 6.82
N PRO A 27 22.83 -2.29 7.71
CA PRO A 27 21.48 -2.71 7.31
C PRO A 27 20.95 -1.79 6.20
N VAL A 28 20.30 -2.40 5.20
CA VAL A 28 19.69 -1.64 4.10
C VAL A 28 18.51 -0.82 4.63
N LYS A 29 18.54 0.49 4.41
CA LYS A 29 17.43 1.36 4.77
C LYS A 29 16.27 1.16 3.80
N ILE A 30 15.09 0.84 4.33
CA ILE A 30 13.83 0.73 3.57
C ILE A 30 12.85 1.78 4.10
N ARG A 31 12.61 2.83 3.29
CA ARG A 31 11.52 3.79 3.52
C ARG A 31 10.30 3.29 2.78
N LEU A 32 9.25 2.98 3.54
CA LEU A 32 8.01 2.37 3.03
C LEU A 32 6.84 3.32 3.26
N SER A 33 6.07 3.62 2.21
CA SER A 33 4.91 4.50 2.31
C SER A 33 3.64 3.81 2.79
N TRP A 34 2.67 4.61 3.27
CA TRP A 34 1.32 4.18 3.59
C TRP A 34 0.32 5.34 3.56
N VAL A 35 -0.98 5.05 3.48
CA VAL A 35 -2.08 6.04 3.43
C VAL A 35 -3.05 5.85 4.58
N ALA A 36 -3.71 4.70 4.65
CA ALA A 36 -4.77 4.41 5.60
C ALA A 36 -4.22 3.61 6.79
N PRO A 37 -4.44 4.07 8.04
CA PRO A 37 -4.00 3.35 9.22
C PRO A 37 -4.68 1.99 9.29
N VAL A 38 -3.99 1.00 9.81
CA VAL A 38 -4.34 -0.41 10.01
C VAL A 38 -4.67 -1.19 8.72
N THR A 39 -5.06 -0.53 7.64
CA THR A 39 -5.33 -1.14 6.34
C THR A 39 -4.03 -1.37 5.55
N ASN A 40 -3.08 -0.42 5.62
CA ASN A 40 -1.77 -0.59 5.02
C ASN A 40 -0.79 -1.20 6.02
N TRP A 41 -0.09 -2.28 5.64
CA TRP A 41 0.82 -3.02 6.51
C TRP A 41 1.88 -2.15 7.17
N ALA A 42 2.47 -1.20 6.43
CA ALA A 42 3.50 -0.30 6.97
C ALA A 42 3.05 0.51 8.18
N SER A 43 1.74 0.69 8.39
CA SER A 43 1.18 1.44 9.52
C SER A 43 1.16 0.65 10.85
N ILE A 44 1.22 -0.68 10.79
CA ILE A 44 1.05 -1.56 11.96
C ILE A 44 2.13 -2.63 12.11
N MET A 45 2.89 -2.94 11.05
CA MET A 45 3.82 -4.08 11.08
C MET A 45 4.91 -3.96 12.16
N LEU A 46 5.35 -2.73 12.51
CA LEU A 46 6.33 -2.51 13.58
C LEU A 46 5.78 -2.79 15.00
N GLU A 47 4.47 -2.92 15.17
CA GLU A 47 3.86 -3.36 16.43
C GLU A 47 4.14 -4.86 16.71
N LYS A 48 4.50 -5.61 15.67
CA LYS A 48 4.92 -7.02 15.74
C LYS A 48 6.38 -7.21 15.33
N LYS A 49 7.25 -6.26 15.71
CA LYS A 49 8.70 -6.33 15.43
C LYS A 49 9.40 -7.54 16.06
N ASP A 50 8.80 -8.17 17.07
CA ASP A 50 9.23 -9.43 17.66
C ASP A 50 9.21 -10.60 16.64
N LEU A 51 8.41 -10.49 15.59
CA LEU A 51 8.36 -11.44 14.46
C LEU A 51 9.33 -11.09 13.34
N ALA A 52 9.88 -9.86 13.32
CA ALA A 52 10.80 -9.37 12.31
C ALA A 52 12.25 -9.79 12.64
N ARG A 53 12.65 -11.00 12.24
CA ARG A 53 13.93 -11.63 12.61
C ARG A 53 15.16 -10.95 12.00
N HIS A 54 14.96 -10.27 10.88
CA HIS A 54 16.02 -9.63 10.10
C HIS A 54 16.12 -8.12 10.33
N LEU A 55 15.10 -7.53 11.00
CA LEU A 55 15.05 -6.10 11.29
C LEU A 55 16.21 -5.69 12.19
N GLY A 56 16.93 -4.64 11.79
CA GLY A 56 18.12 -4.12 12.47
C GLY A 56 19.43 -4.79 12.08
N ASN A 57 19.36 -5.96 11.42
CA ASN A 57 20.55 -6.69 10.95
C ASN A 57 20.70 -6.62 9.42
N SER A 58 19.67 -7.04 8.69
CA SER A 58 19.67 -7.05 7.22
C SER A 58 19.09 -5.75 6.65
N TYR A 59 18.06 -5.22 7.31
CA TYR A 59 17.40 -3.97 6.92
C TYR A 59 16.94 -3.16 8.13
N THR A 60 16.70 -1.85 7.90
CA THR A 60 15.94 -0.97 8.80
C THR A 60 14.67 -0.52 8.07
N LEU A 61 13.59 -0.25 8.81
CA LEU A 61 12.31 0.15 8.24
C LEU A 61 11.87 1.52 8.76
N GLU A 62 11.55 2.43 7.84
CA GLU A 62 11.02 3.76 8.13
C GLU A 62 9.66 3.97 7.43
N PRO A 63 8.52 3.70 8.11
CA PRO A 63 7.21 3.93 7.52
C PRO A 63 6.89 5.43 7.44
N THR A 64 6.39 5.89 6.28
CA THR A 64 6.00 7.29 6.07
C THR A 64 4.58 7.39 5.52
N ARG A 65 3.74 8.22 6.17
CA ARG A 65 2.37 8.46 5.77
C ARG A 65 2.25 9.51 4.65
N TYR A 66 1.38 9.22 3.68
CA TYR A 66 1.00 10.13 2.60
C TYR A 66 -0.52 10.35 2.59
N ALA A 67 -0.97 11.46 1.99
CA ALA A 67 -2.41 11.75 1.83
C ALA A 67 -3.09 10.84 0.79
N GLY A 68 -2.29 10.27 -0.13
CA GLY A 68 -2.73 9.37 -1.19
C GLY A 68 -1.53 8.80 -1.94
N THR A 69 -1.78 7.92 -2.90
CA THR A 69 -0.73 7.27 -3.68
C THR A 69 -0.06 8.17 -4.74
N PRO A 70 -0.71 9.18 -5.35
CA PRO A 70 -0.04 10.06 -6.32
C PRO A 70 1.22 10.78 -5.81
N PRO A 71 1.27 11.39 -4.61
CA PRO A 71 2.50 12.01 -4.10
C PRO A 71 3.64 11.03 -3.85
N MET A 72 3.37 9.73 -3.69
CA MET A 72 4.41 8.72 -3.55
C MET A 72 5.21 8.51 -4.85
N VAL A 73 4.61 8.77 -6.01
CA VAL A 73 5.31 8.73 -7.31
C VAL A 73 6.44 9.76 -7.33
N THR A 74 6.18 10.97 -6.85
CA THR A 74 7.21 12.01 -6.74
C THR A 74 8.30 11.60 -5.74
N ALA A 75 7.92 11.05 -4.59
CA ALA A 75 8.86 10.58 -3.58
C ALA A 75 9.77 9.43 -4.09
N LEU A 76 9.20 8.49 -4.87
CA LEU A 76 10.00 7.45 -5.56
C LEU A 76 10.97 8.06 -6.59
N ALA A 77 10.51 9.04 -7.38
CA ALA A 77 11.34 9.71 -8.38
C ALA A 77 12.53 10.43 -7.75
N ASN A 78 12.31 11.05 -6.59
CA ASN A 78 13.33 11.78 -5.83
C ASN A 78 14.25 10.87 -4.99
N GLY A 79 13.99 9.55 -4.95
CA GLY A 79 14.72 8.63 -4.07
C GLY A 79 14.44 8.84 -2.58
N GLU A 80 13.26 9.32 -2.25
CA GLU A 80 12.78 9.51 -0.86
C GLU A 80 12.09 8.26 -0.32
N LEU A 81 11.77 7.30 -1.19
CA LEU A 81 11.21 5.98 -0.86
C LEU A 81 11.99 4.89 -1.59
N GLU A 82 12.21 3.76 -0.93
CA GLU A 82 12.67 2.51 -1.54
C GLU A 82 11.49 1.67 -2.01
N ILE A 83 10.42 1.61 -1.20
CA ILE A 83 9.20 0.86 -1.51
C ILE A 83 8.00 1.79 -1.36
N ALA A 84 7.16 1.84 -2.39
CA ALA A 84 5.90 2.56 -2.33
C ALA A 84 4.72 1.60 -2.50
N ASN A 85 3.68 1.78 -1.68
CA ASN A 85 2.40 1.12 -1.87
C ASN A 85 1.55 1.94 -2.85
N LEU A 86 1.60 1.58 -4.13
CA LEU A 86 0.89 2.28 -5.19
C LEU A 86 -0.46 1.63 -5.50
N ALA A 87 -1.45 2.47 -5.75
CA ALA A 87 -2.69 2.01 -6.36
C ALA A 87 -2.45 1.60 -7.82
N TYR A 88 -3.29 0.71 -8.35
CA TYR A 88 -3.25 0.31 -9.76
C TYR A 88 -3.16 1.50 -10.74
N SER A 89 -3.89 2.58 -10.44
CA SER A 89 -3.91 3.79 -11.26
C SER A 89 -2.59 4.56 -11.18
N THR A 90 -2.05 4.74 -9.97
CA THR A 90 -0.77 5.43 -9.77
C THR A 90 0.41 4.62 -10.23
N LEU A 91 0.34 3.28 -10.21
CA LEU A 91 1.31 2.40 -10.86
C LEU A 91 1.38 2.72 -12.37
N ALA A 92 0.24 2.77 -13.05
CA ALA A 92 0.19 3.10 -14.48
C ALA A 92 0.74 4.51 -14.76
N ILE A 93 0.34 5.50 -13.96
CA ILE A 93 0.82 6.89 -14.07
C ILE A 93 2.33 6.98 -13.81
N ALA A 94 2.86 6.27 -12.81
CA ALA A 94 4.28 6.26 -12.50
C ALA A 94 5.12 5.71 -13.66
N ILE A 95 4.69 4.60 -14.24
CA ILE A 95 5.42 3.94 -15.33
C ILE A 95 5.37 4.80 -16.60
N GLU A 96 4.19 5.26 -17.01
CA GLU A 96 4.02 5.93 -18.29
C GLU A 96 4.30 7.44 -18.20
N ASN A 97 3.63 8.16 -17.29
CA ASN A 97 3.69 9.62 -17.25
C ASN A 97 4.94 10.14 -16.53
N ALA A 98 5.40 9.44 -15.47
CA ALA A 98 6.61 9.80 -14.75
C ALA A 98 7.88 9.09 -15.29
N GLY A 99 7.75 8.28 -16.36
CA GLY A 99 8.88 7.63 -17.05
C GLY A 99 9.59 6.55 -16.23
N MET A 100 8.92 5.96 -15.22
CA MET A 100 9.51 4.93 -14.36
C MET A 100 9.37 3.52 -14.94
N ALA A 101 9.89 3.29 -16.16
CA ALA A 101 9.85 1.98 -16.83
C ALA A 101 10.57 0.86 -16.05
N ASP A 102 11.45 1.23 -15.12
CA ASP A 102 12.18 0.33 -14.21
C ASP A 102 11.44 0.04 -12.89
N LEU A 103 10.23 0.57 -12.69
CA LEU A 103 9.41 0.25 -11.54
C LEU A 103 8.97 -1.22 -11.60
N ARG A 104 9.03 -1.93 -10.49
CA ARG A 104 8.61 -3.32 -10.38
C ARG A 104 7.56 -3.49 -9.30
N ILE A 105 6.54 -4.30 -9.59
CA ILE A 105 5.57 -4.82 -8.62
C ILE A 105 6.25 -5.96 -7.88
N ILE A 106 6.37 -5.86 -6.57
CA ILE A 106 7.08 -6.83 -5.74
C ILE A 106 6.18 -7.61 -4.78
N ALA A 107 4.99 -7.09 -4.48
CA ALA A 107 3.99 -7.77 -3.64
C ALA A 107 2.61 -7.15 -3.80
N ASP A 108 1.55 -7.90 -3.42
CA ASP A 108 0.19 -7.41 -3.18
C ASP A 108 0.08 -6.85 -1.77
N GLU A 109 -0.75 -5.82 -1.58
CA GLU A 109 -1.08 -5.36 -0.23
C GLU A 109 -2.50 -5.78 0.15
N PHE A 110 -3.49 -5.47 -0.70
CA PHE A 110 -4.87 -5.94 -0.55
C PHE A 110 -5.69 -5.76 -1.82
N ARG A 111 -6.77 -6.54 -1.92
CA ARG A 111 -7.75 -6.48 -3.02
C ARG A 111 -9.10 -6.01 -2.54
N ASP A 112 -9.76 -5.21 -3.36
CA ASP A 112 -11.12 -4.74 -3.14
C ASP A 112 -12.13 -5.53 -3.96
N GLY A 113 -13.34 -5.72 -3.42
CA GLY A 113 -14.46 -6.31 -4.14
C GLY A 113 -14.36 -7.82 -4.38
N VAL A 114 -13.45 -8.52 -3.71
CA VAL A 114 -13.42 -9.98 -3.69
C VAL A 114 -14.73 -10.50 -3.07
N GLU A 115 -15.29 -11.55 -3.64
CA GLU A 115 -16.59 -12.07 -3.18
C GLU A 115 -16.56 -12.45 -1.70
N GLY A 116 -17.55 -11.96 -0.95
CA GLY A 116 -17.67 -12.19 0.48
C GLY A 116 -16.78 -11.32 1.36
N TYR A 117 -16.01 -10.39 0.77
CA TYR A 117 -15.19 -9.41 1.48
C TYR A 117 -15.73 -7.98 1.28
N PHE A 118 -15.16 -7.03 2.01
CA PHE A 118 -15.47 -5.61 1.88
C PHE A 118 -15.20 -5.10 0.46
N SER A 119 -16.02 -4.17 0.00
CA SER A 119 -15.71 -3.33 -1.14
C SER A 119 -15.90 -1.87 -0.78
N GLN A 120 -14.97 -1.05 -1.25
CA GLN A 120 -14.88 0.38 -1.03
C GLN A 120 -16.23 1.07 -1.30
N GLU A 121 -16.74 1.82 -0.32
CA GLU A 121 -18.03 2.50 -0.40
C GLU A 121 -17.90 3.94 -0.88
N TYR A 122 -18.90 4.38 -1.64
CA TYR A 122 -19.09 5.79 -2.00
C TYR A 122 -20.39 6.25 -1.37
N MET A 123 -20.28 7.22 -0.47
CA MET A 123 -21.37 7.60 0.43
C MET A 123 -21.88 9.01 0.14
N VAL A 124 -23.18 9.15 0.26
CA VAL A 124 -23.92 10.43 0.18
C VAL A 124 -24.62 10.69 1.51
N PHE A 125 -25.08 11.92 1.73
CA PHE A 125 -25.89 12.26 2.91
C PHE A 125 -27.18 11.42 2.93
N ALA A 126 -27.47 10.75 4.05
CA ALA A 126 -28.53 9.74 4.13
C ALA A 126 -29.91 10.30 3.78
N ASP A 127 -30.27 11.43 4.38
CA ASP A 127 -31.54 12.13 4.17
C ASP A 127 -31.51 13.12 3.00
N GLY A 128 -30.42 13.09 2.20
CA GLY A 128 -30.25 13.98 1.05
C GLY A 128 -31.11 13.59 -0.16
N PRO A 129 -31.14 14.48 -1.17
CA PRO A 129 -31.93 14.27 -2.40
C PRO A 129 -31.31 13.23 -3.33
N ILE A 130 -30.02 12.91 -3.21
CA ILE A 130 -29.30 11.98 -4.10
C ILE A 130 -29.71 10.56 -3.77
N LYS A 131 -30.41 9.87 -4.68
CA LYS A 131 -30.90 8.49 -4.49
C LYS A 131 -30.21 7.50 -5.47
N LYS A 132 -29.71 7.99 -6.60
CA LYS A 132 -29.03 7.24 -7.66
C LYS A 132 -27.89 8.05 -8.23
N VAL A 133 -27.02 7.40 -9.02
CA VAL A 133 -25.79 8.04 -9.53
C VAL A 133 -26.07 9.25 -10.40
N GLU A 134 -27.14 9.21 -11.20
CA GLU A 134 -27.53 10.33 -12.10
C GLU A 134 -27.89 11.61 -11.34
N ASP A 135 -28.31 11.51 -10.06
CA ASP A 135 -28.63 12.65 -9.21
C ASP A 135 -27.40 13.48 -8.83
N LEU A 136 -26.20 12.96 -9.14
CA LEU A 136 -24.91 13.66 -8.96
C LEU A 136 -24.65 14.72 -10.03
N LYS A 137 -25.52 14.87 -11.01
CA LYS A 137 -25.40 15.97 -11.99
C LYS A 137 -25.52 17.34 -11.32
N GLY A 138 -24.55 18.20 -11.57
CA GLY A 138 -24.45 19.54 -10.96
C GLY A 138 -23.96 19.52 -9.51
N LYS A 139 -23.47 18.37 -8.98
CA LYS A 139 -23.06 18.19 -7.60
C LYS A 139 -21.55 18.30 -7.41
N VAL A 140 -21.15 18.43 -6.14
CA VAL A 140 -19.75 18.43 -5.73
C VAL A 140 -19.39 17.05 -5.19
N VAL A 141 -18.45 16.40 -5.84
CA VAL A 141 -17.91 15.08 -5.41
C VAL A 141 -16.49 15.25 -4.90
N MET A 142 -16.08 14.39 -3.98
CA MET A 142 -14.78 14.50 -3.34
C MET A 142 -13.93 13.26 -3.58
N THR A 143 -12.63 13.47 -3.76
CA THR A 143 -11.60 12.42 -3.73
C THR A 143 -10.48 12.78 -2.76
N ASN A 144 -9.61 11.82 -2.42
CA ASN A 144 -8.44 12.11 -1.58
C ASN A 144 -7.29 12.75 -2.38
N ALA A 145 -7.13 12.36 -3.64
CA ALA A 145 -6.15 12.88 -4.58
C ALA A 145 -6.54 12.50 -6.00
N ALA A 146 -6.39 13.39 -6.95
CA ALA A 146 -6.64 13.12 -8.36
C ALA A 146 -5.73 11.98 -8.87
N GLY A 147 -6.29 11.02 -9.61
CA GLY A 147 -5.58 9.84 -10.11
C GLY A 147 -5.37 8.73 -9.07
N SER A 148 -5.88 8.87 -7.85
CA SER A 148 -5.92 7.77 -6.87
C SER A 148 -6.91 6.68 -7.30
N ALA A 149 -6.81 5.48 -6.68
CA ALA A 149 -7.71 4.36 -7.00
C ALA A 149 -9.19 4.73 -6.81
N VAL A 150 -9.52 5.40 -5.71
CA VAL A 150 -10.91 5.80 -5.43
C VAL A 150 -11.41 6.89 -6.38
N ASP A 151 -10.53 7.78 -6.85
CA ASP A 151 -10.88 8.76 -7.88
C ASP A 151 -11.21 8.07 -9.21
N VAL A 152 -10.33 7.18 -9.65
CA VAL A 152 -10.51 6.44 -10.91
C VAL A 152 -11.79 5.59 -10.88
N ALA A 153 -12.05 4.87 -9.79
CA ALA A 153 -13.24 4.06 -9.64
C ALA A 153 -14.52 4.91 -9.60
N MET A 154 -14.50 6.05 -8.90
CA MET A 154 -15.63 6.99 -8.88
C MET A 154 -15.92 7.55 -10.27
N ARG A 155 -14.90 8.00 -11.00
CA ARG A 155 -15.05 8.49 -12.38
C ARG A 155 -15.59 7.41 -13.31
N ALA A 156 -15.13 6.15 -13.14
CA ALA A 156 -15.64 5.02 -13.90
C ALA A 156 -17.15 4.82 -13.67
N MET A 157 -17.61 4.88 -12.41
CA MET A 157 -19.04 4.80 -12.10
C MET A 157 -19.80 5.96 -12.71
N LEU A 158 -19.36 7.20 -12.48
CA LEU A 158 -20.05 8.40 -13.00
C LEU A 158 -20.16 8.37 -14.52
N ARG A 159 -19.09 7.95 -15.23
CA ARG A 159 -19.09 7.81 -16.69
C ARG A 159 -20.06 6.75 -17.20
N LYS A 160 -20.26 5.62 -16.47
CA LYS A 160 -21.30 4.62 -16.83
C LYS A 160 -22.70 5.22 -16.90
N PHE A 161 -22.95 6.29 -16.16
CA PHE A 161 -24.22 7.04 -16.14
C PHE A 161 -24.17 8.36 -16.92
N GLY A 162 -23.17 8.52 -17.81
CA GLY A 162 -23.05 9.67 -18.71
C GLY A 162 -22.59 10.97 -18.06
N LEU A 163 -22.07 10.90 -16.82
CA LEU A 163 -21.57 12.06 -16.08
C LEU A 163 -20.06 12.21 -16.25
N GLU A 164 -19.61 13.38 -16.69
CA GLU A 164 -18.20 13.72 -16.93
C GLU A 164 -17.74 14.85 -16.01
N ASP A 165 -16.50 14.74 -15.53
CA ASP A 165 -15.87 15.77 -14.71
C ASP A 165 -15.86 17.14 -15.39
N LYS A 166 -16.02 18.20 -14.62
CA LYS A 166 -16.09 19.61 -15.06
C LYS A 166 -17.30 19.97 -15.94
N ARG A 167 -17.90 19.01 -16.61
CA ARG A 167 -19.11 19.21 -17.41
C ARG A 167 -20.38 18.99 -16.58
N ASP A 168 -20.45 17.87 -15.85
CA ASP A 168 -21.65 17.41 -15.16
C ASP A 168 -21.52 17.44 -13.63
N TYR A 169 -20.30 17.48 -13.09
CA TYR A 169 -20.02 17.58 -11.65
C TYR A 169 -18.71 18.32 -11.39
N THR A 170 -18.51 18.78 -10.16
CA THR A 170 -17.26 19.38 -9.71
C THR A 170 -16.54 18.41 -8.77
N MET A 171 -15.27 18.12 -9.05
CA MET A 171 -14.41 17.32 -8.19
C MET A 171 -13.56 18.22 -7.30
N ILE A 172 -13.51 17.92 -5.99
CA ILE A 172 -12.57 18.55 -5.06
C ILE A 172 -11.73 17.50 -4.34
N GLU A 173 -10.57 17.91 -3.84
CA GLU A 173 -9.63 17.01 -3.16
C GLU A 173 -9.54 17.36 -1.67
N SER A 174 -9.54 16.34 -0.81
CA SER A 174 -9.25 16.49 0.62
C SER A 174 -8.89 15.12 1.25
N PRO A 175 -8.00 15.09 2.27
CA PRO A 175 -7.61 13.85 2.92
C PRO A 175 -8.80 13.10 3.54
N PHE A 176 -8.77 11.76 3.55
CA PHE A 176 -9.85 10.92 4.09
C PHE A 176 -10.38 11.33 5.47
N PRO A 177 -9.55 11.72 6.47
CA PRO A 177 -10.06 12.11 7.78
C PRO A 177 -11.02 13.31 7.77
N THR A 178 -10.98 14.16 6.76
CA THR A 178 -11.83 15.37 6.66
C THR A 178 -13.17 15.09 6.00
N MET A 179 -13.31 13.96 5.28
CA MET A 179 -14.46 13.69 4.41
C MET A 179 -15.79 13.64 5.16
N ARG A 180 -15.83 13.05 6.37
CA ARG A 180 -17.04 13.05 7.20
C ARG A 180 -17.52 14.46 7.52
N ALA A 181 -16.62 15.36 7.92
CA ALA A 181 -16.98 16.74 8.22
C ALA A 181 -17.52 17.47 6.99
N MET A 182 -16.87 17.29 5.83
CA MET A 182 -17.29 17.90 4.57
C MET A 182 -18.68 17.42 4.14
N LEU A 183 -18.98 16.12 4.31
CA LEU A 183 -20.31 15.57 4.03
C LEU A 183 -21.35 16.10 5.03
N SER A 184 -21.02 16.11 6.33
CA SER A 184 -21.88 16.61 7.41
C SER A 184 -22.27 18.08 7.22
N GLU A 185 -21.31 18.89 6.81
CA GLU A 185 -21.50 20.33 6.54
C GLU A 185 -22.14 20.60 5.17
N LYS A 186 -22.50 19.54 4.43
CA LYS A 186 -23.08 19.61 3.07
C LYS A 186 -22.23 20.43 2.08
N LYS A 187 -20.91 20.44 2.30
CA LYS A 187 -19.94 21.05 1.38
C LYS A 187 -19.65 20.17 0.17
N VAL A 188 -19.93 18.88 0.31
CA VAL A 188 -19.83 17.88 -0.76
C VAL A 188 -21.04 16.96 -0.72
N ASP A 189 -21.35 16.38 -1.86
CA ASP A 189 -22.50 15.52 -2.08
C ASP A 189 -22.13 14.02 -2.09
N LEU A 190 -20.89 13.69 -2.46
CA LEU A 190 -20.37 12.31 -2.51
C LEU A 190 -18.95 12.26 -1.98
N ILE A 191 -18.66 11.25 -1.14
CA ILE A 191 -17.33 10.95 -0.63
C ILE A 191 -16.97 9.46 -0.80
N PRO A 192 -15.71 9.09 -1.06
CA PRO A 192 -15.23 7.73 -0.86
C PRO A 192 -14.99 7.48 0.64
N ALA A 193 -15.63 6.47 1.20
CA ALA A 193 -15.49 6.08 2.58
C ALA A 193 -14.61 4.83 2.68
N VAL A 194 -13.27 5.02 2.64
CA VAL A 194 -12.31 3.92 2.77
C VAL A 194 -12.26 3.40 4.20
N ILE A 195 -11.91 2.13 4.38
CA ILE A 195 -11.60 1.59 5.70
C ILE A 195 -10.30 2.23 6.23
N PRO A 196 -10.20 2.54 7.55
CA PRO A 196 -11.20 2.32 8.60
C PRO A 196 -12.33 3.37 8.68
N PHE A 197 -12.28 4.45 7.90
CA PHE A 197 -13.22 5.58 8.00
C PHE A 197 -14.66 5.19 7.66
N SER A 198 -14.86 4.20 6.77
CA SER A 198 -16.19 3.68 6.45
C SER A 198 -16.92 3.08 7.66
N TYR A 199 -16.17 2.63 8.67
CA TYR A 199 -16.70 2.08 9.93
C TYR A 199 -16.85 3.14 11.03
N ASP A 200 -16.62 4.44 10.75
CA ASP A 200 -16.87 5.52 11.72
C ASP A 200 -18.37 5.58 12.04
N PRO A 201 -18.78 5.34 13.32
CA PRO A 201 -20.19 5.40 13.69
C PRO A 201 -20.85 6.74 13.40
N GLU A 202 -20.11 7.84 13.51
CA GLU A 202 -20.64 9.18 13.22
C GLU A 202 -20.89 9.39 11.72
N LEU A 203 -20.04 8.80 10.85
CA LEU A 203 -20.30 8.79 9.42
C LEU A 203 -21.53 7.95 9.08
N ARG A 204 -21.67 6.77 9.72
CA ARG A 204 -22.82 5.87 9.52
C ARG A 204 -24.18 6.48 9.94
N LYS A 205 -24.18 7.42 10.89
CA LYS A 205 -25.41 8.14 11.28
C LYS A 205 -25.90 9.12 10.21
N ILE A 206 -24.98 9.71 9.45
CA ILE A 206 -25.30 10.80 8.52
C ILE A 206 -25.21 10.39 7.05
N GLY A 207 -24.49 9.31 6.74
CA GLY A 207 -24.22 8.85 5.40
C GLY A 207 -24.84 7.50 5.09
N ARG A 208 -25.17 7.30 3.83
CA ARG A 208 -25.52 5.99 3.26
C ARG A 208 -24.72 5.73 2.01
N THR A 209 -24.45 4.45 1.75
CA THR A 209 -23.77 4.01 0.54
C THR A 209 -24.67 4.24 -0.67
N LEU A 210 -24.13 4.91 -1.69
CA LEU A 210 -24.78 5.08 -2.99
C LEU A 210 -24.42 3.94 -3.94
N PHE A 211 -23.11 3.58 -3.98
CA PHE A 211 -22.57 2.46 -4.72
C PHE A 211 -21.26 1.99 -4.06
N ILE A 212 -20.78 0.81 -4.45
CA ILE A 212 -19.49 0.27 -4.03
C ILE A 212 -18.52 0.19 -5.22
N GLN A 213 -17.23 0.11 -4.95
CA GLN A 213 -16.20 0.05 -5.99
C GLN A 213 -16.37 -1.15 -6.91
N ARG A 214 -16.77 -2.30 -6.36
CA ARG A 214 -17.06 -3.51 -7.14
C ARG A 214 -18.13 -3.28 -8.23
N ASP A 215 -19.15 -2.46 -7.98
CA ASP A 215 -20.18 -2.10 -8.97
C ASP A 215 -19.57 -1.23 -10.10
N ALA A 216 -18.57 -0.42 -9.75
CA ALA A 216 -17.91 0.47 -10.69
C ALA A 216 -16.95 -0.27 -11.62
N ILE A 217 -16.05 -1.09 -11.08
CA ILE A 217 -14.90 -1.64 -11.82
C ILE A 217 -14.61 -3.14 -11.55
N GLY A 218 -15.48 -3.82 -10.79
CA GLY A 218 -15.29 -5.23 -10.43
C GLY A 218 -14.23 -5.44 -9.36
N VAL A 219 -13.67 -6.65 -9.30
CA VAL A 219 -12.55 -6.97 -8.40
C VAL A 219 -11.34 -6.12 -8.77
N THR A 220 -10.73 -5.53 -7.75
CA THR A 220 -9.62 -4.61 -7.90
C THR A 220 -8.41 -5.10 -7.11
N ASP A 221 -7.27 -5.30 -7.77
CA ASP A 221 -5.99 -5.40 -7.09
C ASP A 221 -5.60 -3.96 -6.68
N MET A 222 -6.04 -3.60 -5.46
CA MET A 222 -6.22 -2.20 -5.08
C MET A 222 -4.91 -1.48 -4.86
N ILE A 223 -4.02 -2.12 -4.11
CA ILE A 223 -2.71 -1.58 -3.74
C ILE A 223 -1.65 -2.66 -3.90
N VAL A 224 -0.59 -2.33 -4.59
CA VAL A 224 0.60 -3.19 -4.75
C VAL A 224 1.84 -2.49 -4.22
N TRP A 225 2.77 -3.23 -3.68
CA TRP A 225 4.08 -2.72 -3.31
C TRP A 225 4.98 -2.66 -4.53
N THR A 226 5.65 -1.55 -4.69
CA THR A 226 6.51 -1.28 -5.84
C THR A 226 7.86 -0.74 -5.40
N ALA A 227 8.91 -1.10 -6.14
CA ALA A 227 10.26 -0.58 -5.96
C ALA A 227 10.96 -0.41 -7.30
N ARG A 228 12.00 0.46 -7.36
CA ARG A 228 12.81 0.64 -8.56
C ARG A 228 13.76 -0.54 -8.75
N LYS A 229 13.86 -1.06 -9.96
CA LYS A 229 14.73 -2.21 -10.29
C LYS A 229 16.18 -2.05 -9.82
N PRO A 230 16.86 -0.90 -9.96
CA PRO A 230 18.22 -0.73 -9.45
C PRO A 230 18.36 -0.93 -7.94
N PHE A 231 17.34 -0.54 -7.15
CA PHE A 231 17.32 -0.80 -5.72
C PHE A 231 17.19 -2.30 -5.43
N LEU A 232 16.30 -2.99 -6.13
CA LEU A 232 16.07 -4.44 -5.99
C LEU A 232 17.31 -5.25 -6.36
N ASP A 233 17.94 -4.94 -7.51
CA ASP A 233 19.14 -5.62 -7.98
C ASP A 233 20.30 -5.48 -6.99
N LYS A 234 20.48 -4.28 -6.43
CA LYS A 234 21.58 -3.99 -5.49
C LYS A 234 21.34 -4.65 -4.12
N ASN A 235 20.11 -4.74 -3.68
CA ASN A 235 19.78 -5.08 -2.28
C ASN A 235 18.92 -6.34 -2.17
N ARG A 236 18.95 -7.23 -3.19
CA ARG A 236 18.06 -8.38 -3.30
C ARG A 236 17.95 -9.21 -2.01
N ALA A 237 19.08 -9.55 -1.39
CA ALA A 237 19.08 -10.34 -0.17
C ALA A 237 18.32 -9.67 0.98
N ALA A 238 18.57 -8.38 1.22
CA ALA A 238 17.89 -7.61 2.26
C ALA A 238 16.38 -7.45 1.96
N VAL A 239 16.00 -7.33 0.68
CA VAL A 239 14.58 -7.27 0.28
C VAL A 239 13.90 -8.61 0.51
N VAL A 240 14.56 -9.75 0.24
CA VAL A 240 14.03 -11.09 0.55
C VAL A 240 13.84 -11.26 2.06
N ASP A 241 14.81 -10.84 2.87
CA ASP A 241 14.73 -10.88 4.34
C ASP A 241 13.58 -9.99 4.86
N PHE A 242 13.43 -8.78 4.28
CA PHE A 242 12.30 -7.90 4.58
C PHE A 242 10.96 -8.54 4.20
N MET A 243 10.86 -9.18 3.03
CA MET A 243 9.64 -9.88 2.62
C MET A 243 9.35 -11.09 3.50
N GLU A 244 10.37 -11.83 3.97
CA GLU A 244 10.19 -12.94 4.91
C GLU A 244 9.57 -12.47 6.22
N ASP A 245 10.12 -11.39 6.80
CA ASP A 245 9.58 -10.80 8.03
C ASP A 245 8.16 -10.25 7.81
N THR A 246 7.92 -9.58 6.68
CA THR A 246 6.60 -9.06 6.31
C THR A 246 5.58 -10.20 6.18
N LEU A 247 5.90 -11.28 5.49
CA LEU A 247 5.00 -12.44 5.35
C LEU A 247 4.72 -13.10 6.70
N ARG A 248 5.72 -13.20 7.59
CA ARG A 248 5.53 -13.75 8.94
C ARG A 248 4.56 -12.89 9.74
N ILE A 249 4.71 -11.57 9.68
CA ILE A 249 3.83 -10.61 10.33
C ILE A 249 2.43 -10.63 9.72
N THR A 250 2.31 -10.60 8.40
CA THR A 250 1.03 -10.65 7.68
C THR A 250 0.26 -11.93 8.03
N ARG A 251 0.93 -13.11 7.99
CA ARG A 251 0.31 -14.39 8.35
C ARG A 251 -0.14 -14.42 9.80
N TRP A 252 0.58 -13.77 10.71
CA TRP A 252 0.19 -13.63 12.11
C TRP A 252 -1.09 -12.78 12.25
N PHE A 253 -1.17 -11.62 11.59
CA PHE A 253 -2.35 -10.76 11.62
C PHE A 253 -3.58 -11.43 10.98
N LEU A 254 -3.38 -12.23 9.94
CA LEU A 254 -4.45 -12.95 9.24
C LEU A 254 -4.88 -14.25 9.92
N ASP A 255 -4.22 -14.66 11.01
CA ASP A 255 -4.63 -15.83 11.79
C ASP A 255 -5.78 -15.45 12.73
N PRO A 256 -6.98 -16.08 12.60
CA PRO A 256 -8.12 -15.78 13.46
C PRO A 256 -7.84 -15.95 14.97
N ASN A 257 -6.88 -16.80 15.34
CA ASN A 257 -6.49 -17.00 16.74
C ASN A 257 -5.83 -15.74 17.35
N ASN A 258 -5.25 -14.88 16.51
CA ASN A 258 -4.58 -13.65 16.92
C ASN A 258 -5.50 -12.42 16.82
N HIS A 259 -6.75 -12.58 16.38
CA HIS A 259 -7.66 -11.47 16.08
C HIS A 259 -7.82 -10.49 17.27
N LYS A 260 -7.97 -11.00 18.48
CA LYS A 260 -8.09 -10.16 19.69
C LYS A 260 -6.87 -9.26 19.87
N GLU A 261 -5.66 -9.80 19.78
CA GLU A 261 -4.42 -9.00 19.88
C GLU A 261 -4.28 -8.03 18.70
N ALA A 262 -4.67 -8.46 17.49
CA ALA A 262 -4.63 -7.61 16.30
C ALA A 262 -5.50 -6.35 16.43
N ILE A 263 -6.72 -6.47 16.96
CA ILE A 263 -7.59 -5.31 17.18
C ILE A 263 -7.11 -4.43 18.36
N GLU A 264 -6.48 -5.01 19.39
CA GLU A 264 -5.82 -4.25 20.45
C GLU A 264 -4.65 -3.41 19.90
N ILE A 265 -3.85 -3.99 19.00
CA ILE A 265 -2.80 -3.26 18.26
C ILE A 265 -3.40 -2.10 17.45
N ALA A 266 -4.46 -2.38 16.69
CA ALA A 266 -5.15 -1.36 15.90
C ALA A 266 -5.68 -0.21 16.78
N GLY A 267 -6.23 -0.54 17.94
CA GLY A 267 -6.69 0.44 18.93
C GLY A 267 -5.55 1.33 19.44
N ARG A 268 -4.39 0.75 19.77
CA ARG A 268 -3.20 1.50 20.23
C ARG A 268 -2.67 2.43 19.14
N VAL A 269 -2.49 1.92 17.91
CA VAL A 269 -1.93 2.70 16.78
C VAL A 269 -2.85 3.89 16.41
N THR A 270 -4.16 3.68 16.46
CA THR A 270 -5.14 4.70 16.08
C THR A 270 -5.64 5.55 17.25
N LYS A 271 -5.27 5.18 18.50
CA LYS A 271 -5.77 5.80 19.75
C LYS A 271 -7.30 5.75 19.84
N GLN A 272 -7.88 4.62 19.45
CA GLN A 272 -9.31 4.36 19.49
C GLN A 272 -9.62 3.06 20.25
N PRO A 273 -10.86 2.88 20.73
CA PRO A 273 -11.27 1.62 21.36
C PRO A 273 -11.07 0.43 20.44
N PRO A 274 -10.46 -0.69 20.91
CA PRO A 274 -10.17 -1.88 20.06
C PRO A 274 -11.42 -2.47 19.39
N GLU A 275 -12.57 -2.42 20.04
CA GLU A 275 -13.85 -2.94 19.51
C GLU A 275 -14.32 -2.22 18.24
N ARG A 276 -13.77 -1.05 17.91
CA ARG A 276 -14.01 -0.39 16.63
C ARG A 276 -13.35 -1.12 15.45
N PHE A 277 -12.46 -2.06 15.72
CA PHE A 277 -11.68 -2.80 14.74
C PHE A 277 -12.09 -4.28 14.61
N ASP A 278 -13.27 -4.69 15.15
CA ASP A 278 -13.80 -6.05 15.03
C ASP A 278 -13.92 -6.55 13.57
N TRP A 279 -13.95 -5.65 12.62
CA TRP A 279 -13.99 -5.96 11.18
C TRP A 279 -12.62 -6.33 10.63
N LEU A 280 -11.53 -5.85 11.23
CA LEU A 280 -10.15 -5.94 10.73
C LEU A 280 -9.73 -7.41 10.56
N PHE A 281 -9.12 -7.74 9.42
CA PHE A 281 -8.68 -9.09 9.03
C PHE A 281 -9.78 -10.16 9.02
N THR A 282 -11.04 -9.75 8.95
CA THR A 282 -12.19 -10.64 8.76
C THR A 282 -12.76 -10.49 7.34
N LYS A 283 -13.86 -11.16 7.04
CA LYS A 283 -14.58 -10.94 5.77
C LYS A 283 -15.22 -9.54 5.64
N ARG A 284 -15.24 -8.78 6.71
CA ARG A 284 -15.66 -7.37 6.70
C ARG A 284 -14.52 -6.42 6.34
N ASP A 285 -13.31 -6.95 6.17
CA ASP A 285 -12.14 -6.23 5.67
C ASP A 285 -11.94 -6.44 4.17
N ALA A 286 -11.04 -5.69 3.55
CA ALA A 286 -10.51 -6.02 2.24
C ALA A 286 -9.84 -7.41 2.25
N TYR A 287 -9.76 -8.05 1.09
CA TYR A 287 -9.07 -9.32 0.97
C TYR A 287 -7.56 -9.13 1.00
N HIS A 288 -6.88 -9.89 1.85
CA HIS A 288 -5.42 -9.98 1.91
C HIS A 288 -4.94 -11.37 1.51
N ASP A 289 -4.05 -11.44 0.54
CA ASP A 289 -3.38 -12.71 0.20
C ASP A 289 -2.32 -13.06 1.24
N ARG A 290 -2.34 -14.28 1.77
CA ARG A 290 -1.40 -14.72 2.83
C ARG A 290 0.07 -14.72 2.41
N ASN A 291 0.32 -14.78 1.10
CA ASN A 291 1.65 -14.76 0.51
C ASN A 291 1.94 -13.43 -0.21
N MET A 292 1.03 -12.46 -0.09
CA MET A 292 1.12 -11.16 -0.74
C MET A 292 1.35 -11.25 -2.26
N LEU A 293 0.72 -12.25 -2.92
CA LEU A 293 0.80 -12.43 -4.36
C LEU A 293 -0.32 -11.67 -5.06
N PRO A 294 -0.03 -10.77 -6.01
CA PRO A 294 -1.04 -9.98 -6.72
C PRO A 294 -1.86 -10.83 -7.70
N ASP A 295 -3.12 -10.45 -7.91
CA ASP A 295 -3.90 -10.90 -9.05
C ASP A 295 -3.55 -10.05 -10.29
N LEU A 296 -2.52 -10.46 -11.01
CA LEU A 296 -2.05 -9.73 -12.19
C LEU A 296 -3.10 -9.59 -13.30
N ALA A 297 -4.11 -10.47 -13.33
CA ALA A 297 -5.20 -10.37 -14.31
C ALA A 297 -6.19 -9.28 -13.92
N ALA A 298 -6.57 -9.20 -12.64
CA ALA A 298 -7.37 -8.10 -12.11
C ALA A 298 -6.62 -6.78 -12.23
N LEU A 299 -5.35 -6.75 -11.84
CA LEU A 299 -4.51 -5.55 -11.92
C LEU A 299 -4.41 -5.00 -13.36
N GLN A 300 -4.24 -5.89 -14.38
CA GLN A 300 -4.21 -5.44 -15.78
C GLN A 300 -5.53 -4.78 -16.19
N LYS A 301 -6.68 -5.36 -15.82
CA LYS A 301 -8.00 -4.75 -16.10
C LYS A 301 -8.15 -3.38 -15.44
N ASN A 302 -7.63 -3.22 -14.22
CA ASN A 302 -7.68 -1.94 -13.50
C ASN A 302 -6.76 -0.88 -14.15
N VAL A 303 -5.60 -1.28 -14.65
CA VAL A 303 -4.70 -0.43 -15.45
C VAL A 303 -5.35 -0.05 -16.77
N ASP A 304 -5.98 -0.98 -17.47
CA ASP A 304 -6.71 -0.72 -18.73
C ASP A 304 -7.86 0.28 -18.49
N MET A 305 -8.60 0.15 -17.38
CA MET A 305 -9.61 1.13 -16.98
C MET A 305 -9.02 2.52 -16.75
N THR A 306 -7.84 2.61 -16.15
CA THR A 306 -7.12 3.87 -15.95
C THR A 306 -6.78 4.54 -17.27
N ARG A 307 -6.39 3.74 -18.29
CA ARG A 307 -6.18 4.20 -19.68
C ARG A 307 -7.49 4.67 -20.31
N ASP A 308 -8.55 3.87 -20.21
CA ASP A 308 -9.84 4.18 -20.86
C ASP A 308 -10.48 5.45 -20.28
N LEU A 309 -10.14 5.81 -19.04
CA LEU A 309 -10.50 7.08 -18.41
C LEU A 309 -9.58 8.25 -18.81
N GLY A 310 -8.50 7.98 -19.56
CA GLY A 310 -7.60 9.01 -20.09
C GLY A 310 -6.48 9.45 -19.13
N PHE A 311 -6.23 8.74 -18.04
CA PHE A 311 -5.12 9.06 -17.13
C PHE A 311 -3.75 8.69 -17.69
N VAL A 312 -3.70 7.67 -18.52
CA VAL A 312 -2.52 7.22 -19.28
C VAL A 312 -2.92 6.94 -20.74
N LYS A 313 -1.96 6.91 -21.67
CA LYS A 313 -2.24 6.74 -23.11
C LYS A 313 -2.33 5.26 -23.50
N ALA A 314 -1.34 4.45 -23.12
CA ALA A 314 -1.24 3.06 -23.51
C ALA A 314 -1.56 2.09 -22.35
N GLY A 315 -1.13 2.42 -21.14
CA GLY A 315 -1.15 1.53 -19.99
C GLY A 315 -0.02 0.49 -20.04
N PRO A 316 0.71 0.26 -18.95
CA PRO A 316 1.77 -0.74 -18.89
C PRO A 316 1.21 -2.17 -18.92
N ASP A 317 2.01 -3.10 -19.47
CA ASP A 317 1.82 -4.54 -19.30
C ASP A 317 2.29 -4.93 -17.89
N VAL A 318 1.36 -5.18 -16.97
CA VAL A 318 1.66 -5.43 -15.54
C VAL A 318 2.49 -6.69 -15.33
N ARG A 319 2.38 -7.69 -16.23
CA ARG A 319 3.18 -8.93 -16.13
C ARG A 319 4.66 -8.67 -16.39
N LYS A 320 4.98 -7.75 -17.30
CA LYS A 320 6.37 -7.33 -17.54
C LYS A 320 6.93 -6.48 -16.42
N GLN A 321 6.06 -5.83 -15.66
CA GLN A 321 6.45 -5.02 -14.50
C GLN A 321 6.51 -5.83 -13.20
N ALA A 322 6.01 -7.07 -13.16
CA ALA A 322 6.05 -7.91 -11.97
C ALA A 322 7.43 -8.56 -11.78
N ASP A 323 8.00 -8.41 -10.58
CA ASP A 323 9.13 -9.18 -10.09
C ASP A 323 8.77 -9.76 -8.71
N LEU A 324 8.08 -10.89 -8.73
CA LEU A 324 7.60 -11.57 -7.52
C LEU A 324 8.63 -12.53 -6.93
N SER A 325 9.82 -12.63 -7.54
CA SER A 325 10.84 -13.62 -7.15
C SER A 325 11.27 -13.51 -5.69
N MET A 326 11.27 -12.29 -5.14
CA MET A 326 11.69 -12.05 -3.74
C MET A 326 10.61 -12.47 -2.73
N VAL A 327 9.34 -12.12 -2.97
CA VAL A 327 8.24 -12.52 -2.10
C VAL A 327 7.97 -14.03 -2.19
N GLU A 328 8.12 -14.64 -3.37
CA GLU A 328 8.02 -16.09 -3.55
C GLU A 328 9.16 -16.85 -2.86
N GLU A 329 10.40 -16.35 -2.92
CA GLU A 329 11.53 -16.89 -2.19
C GLU A 329 11.29 -16.80 -0.68
N ALA A 330 10.87 -15.64 -0.19
CA ALA A 330 10.52 -15.43 1.21
C ALA A 330 9.41 -16.39 1.67
N ALA A 331 8.38 -16.59 0.86
CA ALA A 331 7.29 -17.53 1.17
C ALA A 331 7.77 -18.99 1.29
N LYS A 332 8.76 -19.40 0.48
CA LYS A 332 9.39 -20.73 0.55
C LYS A 332 10.21 -20.92 1.82
N ARG A 333 10.88 -19.85 2.30
CA ARG A 333 11.65 -19.91 3.58
C ARG A 333 10.74 -20.08 4.81
N LEU A 334 9.44 -19.85 4.67
CA LEU A 334 8.44 -19.96 5.73
C LEU A 334 7.57 -21.23 5.64
N GLN A 335 7.92 -22.16 4.76
CA GLN A 335 7.33 -23.49 4.68
C GLN A 335 8.04 -24.44 5.64
#